data_7e07cdb74f940ce389974e778967b300
#
_entry.id   7e07cdb74f940ce389974e778967b300
#
_cell.length_a   1.000
_cell.length_b   1.000
_cell.length_c   1.000
_cell.angle_alpha   90.00
_cell.angle_beta   90.00
_cell.angle_gamma   90.00
#
_symmetry.space_group_name_H-M   'P 1'
#
loop_
_entity.id
_entity.type
_entity.pdbx_description
1 polymer ?
#
loop_
_entity_poly.entity_id
_entity_poly.type
_entity_poly.pdbx_seq_one_letter_code
_entity_poly.pdbx_strand_id
1 'polypeptide(L)'
;LLSRRQRQMCIRDRRYPKLLARRKEIIERYNKGLAKLPAEALTHFDDTVTSSGHLYLVRLTGKGEEYRNDMITRMAENGVACKVHFKPLPMHTAYKNLGFHIEDFPNAYEMYHNEITLPLHTCLTDEQADYVIDTFCSLVK
;
A
#
# COMPACT_ATOMS: atom_id res chain seq x y z
N LEU A 1 6.02 34.16 13.24
CA LEU A 1 5.58 32.73 13.29
C LEU A 1 4.76 32.33 12.06
N LEU A 2 3.80 33.16 11.63
CA LEU A 2 2.99 32.91 10.42
C LEU A 2 3.83 32.91 9.15
N SER A 3 4.74 33.87 9.00
CA SER A 3 5.64 33.98 7.84
C SER A 3 6.57 32.77 7.68
N ARG A 4 7.03 32.16 8.77
CA ARG A 4 7.86 30.95 8.76
C ARG A 4 7.06 29.72 8.27
N ARG A 5 5.81 29.58 8.71
CA ARG A 5 4.91 28.48 8.28
C ARG A 5 4.55 28.62 6.80
N GLN A 6 4.22 29.82 6.33
CA GLN A 6 3.94 30.10 4.92
C GLN A 6 5.15 29.81 4.04
N ARG A 7 6.36 30.21 4.44
CA ARG A 7 7.60 29.92 3.70
C ARG A 7 7.85 28.40 3.60
N GLN A 8 7.62 27.67 4.67
CA GLN A 8 7.78 26.22 4.69
C GLN A 8 6.75 25.52 3.79
N MET A 9 5.50 26.01 3.74
CA MET A 9 4.45 25.56 2.85
C MET A 9 4.84 25.77 1.38
N CYS A 10 5.27 27.00 1.02
CA CYS A 10 5.71 27.29 -0.35
C CYS A 10 6.90 26.44 -0.82
N ILE A 11 7.85 26.11 0.08
CA ILE A 11 8.97 25.20 -0.24
C ILE A 11 8.44 23.79 -0.53
N ARG A 12 7.51 23.29 0.26
CA ARG A 12 6.87 21.98 0.04
C ARG A 12 6.11 21.95 -1.28
N ASP A 13 5.31 22.96 -1.57
CA ASP A 13 4.53 23.06 -2.80
C ASP A 13 5.41 23.02 -4.06
N ARG A 14 6.55 23.69 -4.04
CA ARG A 14 7.52 23.65 -5.16
C ARG A 14 8.17 22.27 -5.35
N ARG A 15 8.32 21.49 -4.29
CA ARG A 15 8.95 20.15 -4.33
C ARG A 15 7.94 19.03 -4.61
N TYR A 16 6.68 19.26 -4.29
CA TYR A 16 5.63 18.23 -4.31
C TYR A 16 5.39 17.62 -5.69
N PRO A 17 5.32 18.39 -6.80
CA PRO A 17 5.13 17.81 -8.13
C PRO A 17 6.19 16.78 -8.52
N LYS A 18 7.46 17.06 -8.19
CA LYS A 18 8.57 16.12 -8.44
C LYS A 18 8.44 14.84 -7.59
N LEU A 19 8.00 14.97 -6.34
CA LEU A 19 7.78 13.82 -5.47
C LEU A 19 6.59 12.96 -5.93
N LEU A 20 5.52 13.58 -6.45
CA LEU A 20 4.40 12.87 -7.06
C LEU A 20 4.82 12.13 -8.33
N ALA A 21 5.58 12.78 -9.21
CA ALA A 21 6.09 12.14 -10.42
C ALA A 21 6.90 10.88 -10.07
N ARG A 22 7.81 10.96 -9.09
CA ARG A 22 8.59 9.80 -8.65
C ARG A 22 7.72 8.67 -8.10
N ARG A 23 6.70 8.97 -7.30
CA ARG A 23 5.76 7.94 -6.82
C ARG A 23 5.01 7.29 -7.96
N LYS A 24 4.58 8.07 -8.95
CA LYS A 24 3.89 7.55 -10.14
C LYS A 24 4.78 6.58 -10.90
N GLU A 25 6.05 6.91 -11.14
CA GLU A 25 7.02 6.01 -11.79
C GLU A 25 7.14 4.66 -11.07
N ILE A 26 7.24 4.68 -9.72
CA ILE A 26 7.32 3.45 -8.92
C ILE A 26 6.02 2.64 -9.02
N ILE A 27 4.86 3.30 -8.96
CA ILE A 27 3.55 2.65 -9.10
C ILE A 27 3.41 1.99 -10.46
N GLU A 28 3.79 2.67 -11.54
CA GLU A 28 3.74 2.13 -12.90
C GLU A 28 4.69 0.92 -13.05
N ARG A 29 5.85 0.96 -12.41
CA ARG A 29 6.80 -0.15 -12.36
C ARG A 29 6.21 -1.36 -11.62
N TYR A 30 5.59 -1.14 -10.46
CA TYR A 30 4.89 -2.18 -9.71
C TYR A 30 3.72 -2.78 -10.51
N ASN A 31 2.86 -1.94 -11.11
CA ASN A 31 1.75 -2.39 -11.93
C ASN A 31 2.22 -3.31 -13.07
N LYS A 32 3.33 -2.95 -13.74
CA LYS A 32 3.93 -3.75 -14.81
C LYS A 32 4.51 -5.07 -14.27
N GLY A 33 5.23 -5.02 -13.17
CA GLY A 33 5.89 -6.19 -12.58
C GLY A 33 4.90 -7.22 -12.02
N LEU A 34 3.80 -6.75 -11.45
CA LEU A 34 2.79 -7.60 -10.79
C LEU A 34 1.63 -8.04 -11.71
N ALA A 35 1.57 -7.57 -12.95
CA ALA A 35 0.44 -7.75 -13.86
C ALA A 35 0.05 -9.22 -14.16
N LYS A 36 0.96 -10.18 -13.94
CA LYS A 36 0.74 -11.60 -14.22
C LYS A 36 0.45 -12.44 -12.98
N LEU A 37 0.44 -11.83 -11.82
CA LEU A 37 0.22 -12.53 -10.55
C LEU A 37 -1.28 -12.67 -10.23
N PRO A 38 -1.66 -13.66 -9.40
CA PRO A 38 -3.00 -13.74 -8.82
C PRO A 38 -3.15 -12.71 -7.70
N ALA A 39 -2.94 -11.45 -8.04
CA ALA A 39 -2.94 -10.32 -7.13
C ALA A 39 -3.49 -9.08 -7.84
N GLU A 40 -4.30 -8.30 -7.15
CA GLU A 40 -4.96 -7.12 -7.67
C GLU A 40 -4.46 -5.87 -6.94
N ALA A 41 -3.76 -4.99 -7.65
CA ALA A 41 -3.39 -3.69 -7.12
C ALA A 41 -4.58 -2.72 -7.20
N LEU A 42 -4.73 -1.84 -6.20
CA LEU A 42 -5.71 -0.78 -6.29
C LEU A 42 -5.35 0.20 -7.42
N THR A 43 -6.37 0.63 -8.17
CA THR A 43 -6.20 1.60 -9.25
C THR A 43 -5.74 2.95 -8.70
N HIS A 44 -4.58 3.41 -9.16
CA HIS A 44 -4.03 4.72 -8.82
C HIS A 44 -4.31 5.80 -9.84
N PHE A 45 -4.39 5.41 -11.10
CA PHE A 45 -4.55 6.34 -12.23
C PHE A 45 -5.43 5.71 -13.30
N ASP A 46 -6.54 6.37 -13.61
CA ASP A 46 -7.40 6.12 -14.76
C ASP A 46 -8.05 7.44 -15.22
N ASP A 47 -9.03 7.38 -16.10
CA ASP A 47 -9.73 8.56 -16.62
C ASP A 47 -10.52 9.32 -15.55
N THR A 48 -10.80 8.70 -14.40
CA THR A 48 -11.62 9.26 -13.32
C THR A 48 -10.86 9.46 -12.01
N VAL A 49 -9.72 8.75 -11.83
CA VAL A 49 -8.97 8.72 -10.57
C VAL A 49 -7.52 9.17 -10.78
N THR A 50 -7.08 10.09 -9.93
CA THR A 50 -5.68 10.47 -9.79
C THR A 50 -5.26 10.38 -8.33
N SER A 51 -4.38 9.43 -8.03
CA SER A 51 -3.87 9.17 -6.68
C SER A 51 -2.65 10.02 -6.36
N SER A 52 -2.49 10.40 -5.08
CA SER A 52 -1.24 10.96 -4.55
C SER A 52 -0.12 9.92 -4.41
N GLY A 53 -0.40 8.64 -4.65
CA GLY A 53 0.57 7.57 -4.51
C GLY A 53 1.13 7.44 -3.10
N HIS A 54 0.28 7.56 -2.08
CA HIS A 54 0.72 7.47 -0.68
C HIS A 54 1.07 6.05 -0.27
N LEU A 55 0.22 5.10 -0.61
CA LEU A 55 0.37 3.67 -0.33
C LEU A 55 0.20 2.87 -1.62
N TYR A 56 0.86 1.73 -1.72
CA TYR A 56 0.63 0.77 -2.80
C TYR A 56 0.07 -0.52 -2.21
N LEU A 57 -1.24 -0.68 -2.31
CA LEU A 57 -1.98 -1.81 -1.75
C LEU A 57 -2.23 -2.86 -2.81
N VAL A 58 -1.98 -4.12 -2.44
CA VAL A 58 -2.20 -5.28 -3.31
C VAL A 58 -3.08 -6.28 -2.57
N ARG A 59 -4.11 -6.76 -3.23
CA ARG A 59 -4.97 -7.84 -2.71
C ARG A 59 -4.52 -9.17 -3.30
N LEU A 60 -4.34 -10.16 -2.44
CA LEU A 60 -3.97 -11.52 -2.84
C LEU A 60 -5.24 -12.31 -3.18
N THR A 61 -5.53 -12.47 -4.47
CA THR A 61 -6.76 -13.08 -4.96
C THR A 61 -6.93 -14.52 -4.46
N GLY A 62 -8.08 -14.82 -3.87
CA GLY A 62 -8.41 -16.15 -3.35
C GLY A 62 -7.63 -16.56 -2.08
N LYS A 63 -6.88 -15.64 -1.47
CA LYS A 63 -6.13 -15.89 -0.22
C LYS A 63 -6.81 -15.21 0.96
N GLY A 64 -6.58 -15.77 2.15
CA GLY A 64 -7.12 -15.23 3.41
C GLY A 64 -6.06 -14.55 4.27
N GLU A 65 -6.48 -14.15 5.47
CA GLU A 65 -5.66 -13.40 6.43
C GLU A 65 -4.39 -14.17 6.86
N GLU A 66 -4.49 -15.50 7.04
CA GLU A 66 -3.37 -16.34 7.43
C GLU A 66 -2.27 -16.33 6.35
N TYR A 67 -2.63 -16.57 5.09
CA TYR A 67 -1.69 -16.53 3.96
C TYR A 67 -1.05 -15.15 3.82
N ARG A 68 -1.83 -14.08 3.96
CA ARG A 68 -1.35 -12.70 3.92
C ARG A 68 -0.32 -12.44 5.04
N ASN A 69 -0.58 -12.90 6.27
CA ASN A 69 0.33 -12.75 7.40
C ASN A 69 1.63 -13.53 7.20
N ASP A 70 1.56 -14.76 6.70
CA ASP A 70 2.73 -15.56 6.30
C ASP A 70 3.54 -14.84 5.22
N MET A 71 2.86 -14.31 4.20
CA MET A 71 3.50 -13.56 3.12
C MET A 71 4.27 -12.34 3.65
N ILE A 72 3.70 -11.58 4.61
CA ILE A 72 4.39 -10.44 5.25
C ILE A 72 5.65 -10.91 5.96
N THR A 73 5.59 -12.03 6.67
CA THR A 73 6.74 -12.61 7.39
C THR A 73 7.84 -13.01 6.40
N ARG A 74 7.49 -13.73 5.33
CA ARG A 74 8.43 -14.15 4.29
C ARG A 74 9.04 -12.97 3.53
N MET A 75 8.28 -11.92 3.26
CA MET A 75 8.82 -10.68 2.70
C MET A 75 9.83 -10.04 3.64
N ALA A 76 9.52 -9.98 4.94
CA ALA A 76 10.44 -9.43 5.94
C ALA A 76 11.74 -10.24 6.07
N GLU A 77 11.69 -11.57 6.00
CA GLU A 77 12.86 -12.46 5.96
C GLU A 77 13.77 -12.18 4.76
N ASN A 78 13.20 -11.70 3.66
CA ASN A 78 13.92 -11.24 2.48
C ASN A 78 14.24 -9.72 2.51
N GLY A 79 14.15 -9.09 3.68
CA GLY A 79 14.51 -7.68 3.86
C GLY A 79 13.51 -6.67 3.29
N VAL A 80 12.30 -7.09 2.92
CA VAL A 80 11.24 -6.23 2.40
C VAL A 80 10.15 -6.02 3.45
N ALA A 81 10.06 -4.82 4.00
CA ALA A 81 9.08 -4.48 5.02
C ALA A 81 7.70 -4.21 4.41
N CYS A 82 6.78 -5.14 4.57
CA CYS A 82 5.37 -5.00 4.19
C CYS A 82 4.49 -4.77 5.41
N LYS A 83 3.30 -4.21 5.19
CA LYS A 83 2.31 -3.92 6.24
C LYS A 83 0.89 -4.13 5.71
N VAL A 84 -0.09 -3.89 6.57
CA VAL A 84 -1.51 -3.84 6.23
C VAL A 84 -2.05 -2.44 6.55
N HIS A 85 -2.76 -1.81 5.61
CA HIS A 85 -3.36 -0.49 5.77
C HIS A 85 -4.84 -0.51 5.35
N PHE A 86 -5.79 -0.66 6.32
CA PHE A 86 -5.58 -0.76 7.76
C PHE A 86 -6.52 -1.83 8.32
N LYS A 87 -6.25 -2.31 9.55
CA LYS A 87 -7.21 -3.14 10.27
C LYS A 87 -8.51 -2.37 10.49
N PRO A 88 -9.68 -2.88 10.08
CA PRO A 88 -10.97 -2.20 10.23
C PRO A 88 -11.25 -1.80 11.69
N LEU A 89 -11.81 -0.62 11.88
CA LEU A 89 -12.10 -0.08 13.22
C LEU A 89 -12.93 -1.03 14.09
N PRO A 90 -13.99 -1.71 13.57
CA PRO A 90 -14.76 -2.66 14.36
C PRO A 90 -13.96 -3.83 14.95
N MET A 91 -12.79 -4.13 14.38
CA MET A 91 -11.91 -5.19 14.87
C MET A 91 -11.03 -4.78 16.06
N HIS A 92 -10.96 -3.50 16.38
CA HIS A 92 -10.20 -3.01 17.54
C HIS A 92 -11.03 -3.11 18.83
N THR A 93 -10.38 -3.45 19.94
CA THR A 93 -11.03 -3.64 21.25
C THR A 93 -11.90 -2.45 21.67
N ALA A 94 -11.42 -1.22 21.44
CA ALA A 94 -12.18 -0.02 21.80
C ALA A 94 -13.53 0.06 21.10
N TYR A 95 -13.60 -0.30 19.81
CA TYR A 95 -14.84 -0.27 19.03
C TYR A 95 -15.73 -1.48 19.32
N LYS A 96 -15.14 -2.66 19.58
CA LYS A 96 -15.89 -3.84 20.05
C LYS A 96 -16.61 -3.56 21.37
N ASN A 97 -15.96 -2.86 22.29
CA ASN A 97 -16.55 -2.44 23.57
C ASN A 97 -17.70 -1.42 23.41
N LEU A 98 -17.77 -0.73 22.25
CA LEU A 98 -18.89 0.16 21.89
C LEU A 98 -20.02 -0.57 21.13
N GLY A 99 -19.92 -1.90 20.97
CA GLY A 99 -20.96 -2.71 20.30
C GLY A 99 -20.81 -2.84 18.79
N PHE A 100 -19.68 -2.42 18.21
CA PHE A 100 -19.42 -2.64 16.79
C PHE A 100 -18.88 -4.04 16.53
N HIS A 101 -19.42 -4.71 15.52
CA HIS A 101 -18.98 -6.05 15.08
C HIS A 101 -18.54 -5.98 13.62
N ILE A 102 -17.46 -6.71 13.27
CA ILE A 102 -16.91 -6.67 11.91
C ILE A 102 -17.88 -7.30 10.88
N GLU A 103 -18.74 -8.19 11.32
CA GLU A 103 -19.78 -8.85 10.53
C GLU A 103 -20.79 -7.85 9.94
N ASP A 104 -20.98 -6.71 10.60
CA ASP A 104 -21.82 -5.61 10.11
C ASP A 104 -21.16 -4.79 8.98
N PHE A 105 -19.87 -5.02 8.74
CA PHE A 105 -19.05 -4.30 7.78
C PHE A 105 -18.33 -5.24 6.79
N PRO A 106 -19.05 -6.09 6.03
CA PRO A 106 -18.45 -7.13 5.20
C PRO A 106 -17.48 -6.58 4.15
N ASN A 107 -17.78 -5.43 3.56
CA ASN A 107 -16.92 -4.80 2.57
C ASN A 107 -15.57 -4.35 3.17
N ALA A 108 -15.58 -3.86 4.41
CA ALA A 108 -14.34 -3.46 5.08
C ALA A 108 -13.46 -4.68 5.42
N TYR A 109 -14.09 -5.79 5.82
CA TYR A 109 -13.36 -7.03 6.06
C TYR A 109 -12.81 -7.62 4.76
N GLU A 110 -13.61 -7.63 3.69
CA GLU A 110 -13.21 -8.14 2.37
C GLU A 110 -12.01 -7.38 1.79
N MET A 111 -11.92 -6.08 2.02
CA MET A 111 -10.76 -5.28 1.60
C MET A 111 -9.52 -5.50 2.48
N TYR A 112 -9.71 -5.91 3.73
CA TYR A 112 -8.62 -6.05 4.71
C TYR A 112 -7.97 -7.42 4.71
N HIS A 113 -8.77 -8.52 4.61
CA HIS A 113 -8.34 -9.86 4.99
C HIS A 113 -7.20 -10.41 4.12
N ASN A 114 -7.08 -9.95 2.89
CA ASN A 114 -6.06 -10.38 1.92
C ASN A 114 -5.17 -9.24 1.39
N GLU A 115 -5.23 -8.06 2.00
CA GLU A 115 -4.46 -6.90 1.58
C GLU A 115 -3.04 -6.93 2.15
N ILE A 116 -2.06 -6.61 1.31
CA ILE A 116 -0.67 -6.36 1.68
C ILE A 116 -0.20 -5.05 1.03
N THR A 117 0.45 -4.20 1.80
CA THR A 117 1.01 -2.93 1.31
C THR A 117 2.49 -3.08 1.07
N LEU A 118 2.91 -2.83 -0.18
CA LEU A 118 4.31 -2.82 -0.58
C LEU A 118 4.98 -1.48 -0.29
N PRO A 119 6.32 -1.45 -0.09
CA PRO A 119 7.05 -0.21 0.14
C PRO A 119 6.87 0.80 -0.99
N LEU A 120 6.47 2.03 -0.66
CA LEU A 120 6.34 3.12 -1.62
C LEU A 120 6.77 4.45 -0.99
N HIS A 121 7.95 4.93 -1.38
CA HIS A 121 8.46 6.25 -0.97
C HIS A 121 9.42 6.81 -2.02
N THR A 122 9.58 8.11 -2.02
CA THR A 122 10.34 8.84 -3.06
C THR A 122 11.85 8.60 -3.05
N CYS A 123 12.39 8.01 -1.98
CA CYS A 123 13.80 7.61 -1.88
C CYS A 123 14.05 6.17 -2.36
N LEU A 124 13.01 5.42 -2.75
CA LEU A 124 13.18 4.08 -3.29
C LEU A 124 13.85 4.18 -4.67
N THR A 125 14.99 3.47 -4.85
CA THR A 125 15.65 3.40 -6.15
C THR A 125 14.92 2.44 -7.08
N ASP A 126 15.25 2.46 -8.36
CA ASP A 126 14.65 1.54 -9.35
C ASP A 126 15.05 0.10 -9.06
N GLU A 127 16.31 -0.13 -8.69
CA GLU A 127 16.82 -1.45 -8.33
C GLU A 127 16.12 -2.00 -7.07
N GLN A 128 15.85 -1.13 -6.09
CA GLN A 128 15.11 -1.52 -4.90
C GLN A 128 13.64 -1.85 -5.22
N ALA A 129 13.01 -1.08 -6.12
CA ALA A 129 11.66 -1.37 -6.56
C ALA A 129 11.58 -2.70 -7.33
N ASP A 130 12.55 -2.97 -8.21
CA ASP A 130 12.67 -4.25 -8.92
C ASP A 130 12.90 -5.41 -7.94
N TYR A 131 13.75 -5.23 -6.94
CA TYR A 131 13.96 -6.23 -5.90
C TYR A 131 12.68 -6.56 -5.12
N VAL A 132 11.87 -5.54 -4.80
CA VAL A 132 10.55 -5.76 -4.16
C VAL A 132 9.63 -6.58 -5.07
N ILE A 133 9.60 -6.28 -6.37
CA ILE A 133 8.80 -7.00 -7.37
C ILE A 133 9.25 -8.47 -7.44
N ASP A 134 10.54 -8.70 -7.64
CA ASP A 134 11.10 -10.05 -7.81
C ASP A 134 10.87 -10.90 -6.57
N THR A 135 11.09 -10.33 -5.38
CA THR A 135 10.83 -10.99 -4.10
C THR A 135 9.35 -11.35 -3.98
N PHE A 136 8.45 -10.40 -4.23
CA PHE A 136 7.01 -10.62 -4.14
C PHE A 136 6.56 -11.70 -5.14
N CYS A 137 7.01 -11.62 -6.41
CA CYS A 137 6.72 -12.61 -7.44
C CYS A 137 7.19 -14.02 -7.09
N SER A 138 8.36 -14.15 -6.47
CA SER A 138 8.92 -15.45 -6.08
C SER A 138 8.13 -16.12 -4.94
N LEU A 139 7.47 -15.32 -4.11
CA LEU A 139 6.78 -15.77 -2.89
C LEU A 139 5.28 -16.00 -3.09
N VAL A 140 4.65 -15.32 -4.04
CA VAL A 140 3.22 -15.51 -4.38
C VAL A 140 3.05 -16.83 -5.14
N LYS A 141 2.19 -17.70 -4.61
CA LYS A 141 1.87 -19.00 -5.22
C LYS A 141 0.37 -19.18 -5.36
#